data_4ea9cc97a58ca82bc0f8fadff3eb8036
#
_entry.id   4ea9cc97a58ca82bc0f8fadff3eb8036
#
_cell.length_a   1.000
_cell.length_b   1.000
_cell.length_c   1.000
_cell.angle_alpha   90.00
_cell.angle_beta   90.00
_cell.angle_gamma   90.00
#
_symmetry.space_group_name_H-M   'P 1'
#
loop_
_entity.id
_entity.type
_entity.pdbx_description
1 polymer ?
#
loop_
_entity_poly.entity_id
_entity_poly.type
_entity_poly.pdbx_seq_one_letter_code
_entity_poly.pdbx_strand_id
1 'polypeptide(L)'
;VGGERGEEVLKNNPHVFKMIPHDKNVKNELLGQHIDWLKRKYHCDRVIDLNESVECALSQHPRSADYKLPKNERIAKFNRNFYEYCFEHSKELWDSTTDFTPELFFDQKEMDEARKYLKPDCYNVLVGLSGSGNNKAYPWMMDLCNNIGKTHPNVHIITVGDMKCKILEDIETPDLTNVTKLSGEIPMRISMALTSMVNLVISPDTGLLHAAGCYPTPKIALYGHNTHEVISKHFTNVHPIQADEKLAPCSPCLLMIYEPKQQCPLSYSTNSSICMADGIPLQTVYNKFVEVYNAGL
;
A
#
# COMPACT_ATOMS: atom_id res chain seq x y z
N VAL A 1 -2.34 -0.56 21.02
CA VAL A 1 -1.38 -1.68 20.99
C VAL A 1 -1.15 -2.05 19.54
N GLY A 2 0.08 -2.17 19.11
CA GLY A 2 0.41 -2.48 17.72
C GLY A 2 1.78 -3.15 17.58
N GLY A 3 2.05 -3.70 16.38
CA GLY A 3 3.38 -4.23 16.05
C GLY A 3 4.40 -3.12 15.77
N GLU A 4 5.66 -3.51 15.57
CA GLU A 4 6.79 -2.59 15.31
C GLU A 4 6.50 -1.61 14.14
N ARG A 5 5.89 -2.09 13.04
CA ARG A 5 5.51 -1.23 11.92
C ARG A 5 4.42 -0.21 12.28
N GLY A 6 3.49 -0.58 13.17
CA GLY A 6 2.49 0.34 13.68
C GLY A 6 3.09 1.47 14.51
N GLU A 7 4.15 1.17 15.29
CA GLU A 7 4.89 2.18 16.05
C GLU A 7 5.56 3.20 15.11
N GLU A 8 6.22 2.72 14.05
CA GLU A 8 6.82 3.61 13.05
C GLU A 8 5.78 4.49 12.34
N VAL A 9 4.64 3.92 11.93
CA VAL A 9 3.58 4.68 11.24
C VAL A 9 2.98 5.76 12.14
N LEU A 10 2.77 5.46 13.44
CA LEU A 10 2.12 6.37 14.38
C LEU A 10 3.10 7.28 15.13
N LYS A 11 4.40 7.17 14.86
CA LYS A 11 5.42 8.05 15.46
C LYS A 11 5.11 9.51 15.14
N ASN A 12 5.31 10.38 16.11
CA ASN A 12 5.04 11.83 16.04
C ASN A 12 3.55 12.21 15.88
N ASN A 13 2.64 11.26 15.94
CA ASN A 13 1.21 11.56 15.86
C ASN A 13 0.74 12.24 17.16
N PRO A 14 0.25 13.50 17.12
CA PRO A 14 -0.15 14.25 18.31
C PRO A 14 -1.38 13.67 19.02
N HIS A 15 -2.15 12.82 18.33
CA HIS A 15 -3.33 12.16 18.87
C HIS A 15 -3.02 10.83 19.58
N VAL A 16 -1.77 10.36 19.50
CA VAL A 16 -1.31 9.11 20.12
C VAL A 16 -0.57 9.41 21.40
N PHE A 17 -1.22 9.22 22.55
CA PHE A 17 -0.59 9.39 23.85
C PHE A 17 0.55 8.41 24.10
N LYS A 18 0.37 7.13 23.75
CA LYS A 18 1.36 6.08 23.98
C LYS A 18 1.17 4.90 23.04
N MET A 19 2.25 4.48 22.40
CA MET A 19 2.33 3.18 21.74
C MET A 19 2.77 2.10 22.71
N ILE A 20 2.12 0.95 22.66
CA ILE A 20 2.44 -0.24 23.43
C ILE A 20 2.73 -1.34 22.43
N PRO A 21 3.99 -1.79 22.29
CA PRO A 21 4.32 -2.86 21.38
C PRO A 21 3.53 -4.14 21.74
N HIS A 22 3.04 -4.82 20.74
CA HIS A 22 2.40 -6.11 20.94
C HIS A 22 3.46 -7.13 21.41
N ASP A 23 3.25 -7.70 22.61
CA ASP A 23 4.09 -8.79 23.08
C ASP A 23 3.76 -10.08 22.32
N LYS A 24 4.65 -10.49 21.44
CA LYS A 24 4.52 -11.72 20.64
C LYS A 24 4.43 -13.01 21.47
N ASN A 25 4.79 -12.92 22.77
CA ASN A 25 4.71 -14.05 23.70
C ASN A 25 3.30 -14.20 24.33
N VAL A 26 2.44 -13.20 24.19
CA VAL A 26 1.05 -13.31 24.65
C VAL A 26 0.31 -14.25 23.70
N LYS A 27 -0.08 -15.41 24.18
CA LYS A 27 -0.90 -16.35 23.43
C LYS A 27 -2.26 -15.71 23.10
N ASN A 28 -2.78 -15.99 21.91
CA ASN A 28 -4.09 -15.48 21.47
C ASN A 28 -5.22 -15.71 22.49
N GLU A 29 -5.19 -16.85 23.18
CA GLU A 29 -6.15 -17.22 24.24
C GLU A 29 -6.11 -16.25 25.45
N LEU A 30 -4.97 -15.57 25.67
CA LEU A 30 -4.76 -14.63 26.76
C LEU A 30 -4.89 -13.16 26.33
N LEU A 31 -5.12 -12.92 25.04
CA LEU A 31 -5.17 -11.56 24.47
C LEU A 31 -6.26 -10.71 25.14
N GLY A 32 -7.46 -11.27 25.35
CA GLY A 32 -8.56 -10.60 26.04
C GLY A 32 -8.17 -10.15 27.46
N GLN A 33 -7.54 -11.05 28.23
CA GLN A 33 -7.08 -10.74 29.59
C GLN A 33 -5.98 -9.65 29.58
N HIS A 34 -5.10 -9.69 28.59
CA HIS A 34 -4.06 -8.68 28.41
C HIS A 34 -4.66 -7.31 28.09
N ILE A 35 -5.65 -7.26 27.20
CA ILE A 35 -6.39 -6.02 26.86
C ILE A 35 -7.10 -5.47 28.09
N ASP A 36 -7.79 -6.29 28.87
CA ASP A 36 -8.44 -5.88 30.11
C ASP A 36 -7.45 -5.36 31.15
N TRP A 37 -6.27 -5.96 31.23
CA TRP A 37 -5.20 -5.46 32.09
C TRP A 37 -4.70 -4.10 31.62
N LEU A 38 -4.46 -3.90 30.31
CA LEU A 38 -4.08 -2.62 29.73
C LEU A 38 -5.13 -1.54 29.98
N LYS A 39 -6.41 -1.86 29.76
CA LYS A 39 -7.52 -0.95 30.02
C LYS A 39 -7.51 -0.44 31.47
N ARG A 40 -7.35 -1.33 32.43
CA ARG A 40 -7.25 -0.95 33.85
C ARG A 40 -5.99 -0.15 34.16
N LYS A 41 -4.83 -0.59 33.62
CA LYS A 41 -3.54 0.05 33.88
C LYS A 41 -3.49 1.47 33.36
N TYR A 42 -4.09 1.74 32.21
CA TYR A 42 -4.04 3.05 31.56
C TYR A 42 -5.35 3.84 31.70
N HIS A 43 -6.29 3.36 32.51
CA HIS A 43 -7.59 4.01 32.77
C HIS A 43 -8.33 4.37 31.48
N CYS A 44 -8.38 3.44 30.53
CA CYS A 44 -9.05 3.67 29.24
C CYS A 44 -10.57 3.64 29.41
N ASP A 45 -11.26 4.67 28.95
CA ASP A 45 -12.72 4.75 28.95
C ASP A 45 -13.33 3.75 27.94
N ARG A 46 -12.61 3.54 26.84
CA ARG A 46 -13.06 2.70 25.73
C ARG A 46 -11.92 1.85 25.15
N VAL A 47 -12.27 0.68 24.66
CA VAL A 47 -11.38 -0.20 23.88
C VAL A 47 -11.99 -0.38 22.49
N ILE A 48 -11.20 -0.12 21.45
CA ILE A 48 -11.53 -0.40 20.07
C ILE A 48 -10.61 -1.53 19.62
N ASP A 49 -11.20 -2.68 19.29
CA ASP A 49 -10.48 -3.84 18.78
C ASP A 49 -10.68 -3.96 17.27
N LEU A 50 -9.62 -3.70 16.51
CA LEU A 50 -9.63 -3.80 15.05
C LEU A 50 -9.20 -5.18 14.53
N ASN A 51 -8.94 -6.15 15.43
CA ASN A 51 -8.51 -7.48 15.02
C ASN A 51 -9.55 -8.25 14.19
N GLU A 52 -10.82 -7.89 14.31
CA GLU A 52 -11.90 -8.46 13.51
C GLU A 52 -12.27 -7.61 12.29
N SER A 53 -11.44 -6.65 11.92
CA SER A 53 -11.63 -5.88 10.68
C SER A 53 -11.60 -6.80 9.44
N VAL A 54 -12.02 -6.27 8.30
CA VAL A 54 -12.05 -7.03 7.01
C VAL A 54 -10.73 -7.77 6.77
N GLU A 55 -9.62 -7.10 7.03
CA GLU A 55 -8.30 -7.68 6.82
C GLU A 55 -8.07 -8.88 7.75
N CYS A 56 -8.42 -8.75 9.02
CA CYS A 56 -8.33 -9.84 9.98
C CYS A 56 -9.34 -10.96 9.72
N ALA A 57 -10.59 -10.64 9.42
CA ALA A 57 -11.59 -11.66 9.13
C ALA A 57 -11.21 -12.52 7.92
N LEU A 58 -10.64 -11.91 6.88
CA LEU A 58 -10.18 -12.60 5.69
C LEU A 58 -8.83 -13.31 5.90
N SER A 59 -7.89 -12.72 6.66
CA SER A 59 -6.54 -13.25 6.84
C SER A 59 -6.42 -14.29 7.96
N GLN A 60 -7.13 -14.10 9.06
CA GLN A 60 -7.09 -15.04 10.19
C GLN A 60 -7.97 -16.26 9.99
N HIS A 61 -8.94 -16.19 9.10
CA HIS A 61 -9.83 -17.28 8.76
C HIS A 61 -9.77 -17.64 7.27
N PRO A 62 -8.58 -18.02 6.73
CA PRO A 62 -8.43 -18.35 5.31
C PRO A 62 -9.30 -19.54 4.87
N ARG A 63 -9.90 -20.24 5.81
CA ARG A 63 -10.90 -21.31 5.59
C ARG A 63 -12.33 -20.87 5.89
N SER A 64 -12.56 -19.59 6.11
CA SER A 64 -13.91 -19.08 6.31
C SER A 64 -14.79 -19.42 5.12
N ALA A 65 -16.08 -19.59 5.35
CA ALA A 65 -17.06 -19.83 4.28
C ALA A 65 -16.98 -18.75 3.19
N ASP A 66 -16.60 -17.53 3.58
CA ASP A 66 -16.50 -16.37 2.68
C ASP A 66 -15.43 -16.50 1.59
N TYR A 67 -14.31 -17.20 1.88
CA TYR A 67 -13.30 -17.51 0.86
C TYR A 67 -13.82 -18.44 -0.24
N LYS A 68 -14.83 -19.23 0.07
CA LYS A 68 -15.45 -20.19 -0.84
C LYS A 68 -16.62 -19.61 -1.63
N LEU A 69 -17.03 -18.38 -1.32
CA LEU A 69 -18.10 -17.71 -2.06
C LEU A 69 -17.70 -17.52 -3.54
N PRO A 70 -18.64 -17.61 -4.46
CA PRO A 70 -18.45 -17.18 -5.84
C PRO A 70 -17.93 -15.74 -5.91
N LYS A 71 -17.18 -15.40 -6.96
CA LYS A 71 -16.56 -14.08 -7.13
C LYS A 71 -17.57 -12.94 -6.98
N ASN A 72 -18.72 -13.05 -7.63
CA ASN A 72 -19.78 -12.03 -7.58
C ASN A 72 -20.32 -11.81 -6.17
N GLU A 73 -20.47 -12.87 -5.38
CA GLU A 73 -20.93 -12.77 -4.00
C GLU A 73 -19.84 -12.15 -3.09
N ARG A 74 -18.58 -12.49 -3.32
CA ARG A 74 -17.47 -11.83 -2.61
C ARG A 74 -17.41 -10.34 -2.93
N ILE A 75 -17.55 -9.96 -4.20
CA ILE A 75 -17.57 -8.56 -4.61
C ILE A 75 -18.74 -7.84 -3.92
N ALA A 76 -19.94 -8.40 -3.95
CA ALA A 76 -21.10 -7.80 -3.31
C ALA A 76 -20.91 -7.61 -1.79
N LYS A 77 -20.19 -8.52 -1.15
CA LYS A 77 -19.96 -8.49 0.31
C LYS A 77 -18.80 -7.60 0.72
N PHE A 78 -17.68 -7.61 -0.03
CA PHE A 78 -16.40 -7.07 0.41
C PHE A 78 -15.88 -5.89 -0.43
N ASN A 79 -16.52 -5.53 -1.55
CA ASN A 79 -16.12 -4.36 -2.32
C ASN A 79 -16.64 -3.08 -1.67
N ARG A 80 -16.17 -2.80 -0.49
CA ARG A 80 -16.51 -1.64 0.34
C ARG A 80 -15.25 -1.09 0.97
N ASN A 81 -15.24 0.22 1.24
CA ASN A 81 -14.04 0.88 1.72
C ASN A 81 -13.58 0.33 3.08
N PHE A 82 -12.28 0.14 3.20
CA PHE A 82 -11.66 -0.43 4.39
C PHE A 82 -11.83 0.45 5.63
N TYR A 83 -11.71 1.77 5.50
CA TYR A 83 -11.86 2.70 6.62
C TYR A 83 -13.30 2.75 7.12
N GLU A 84 -14.26 2.85 6.20
CA GLU A 84 -15.70 2.81 6.53
C GLU A 84 -16.03 1.52 7.29
N TYR A 85 -15.53 0.39 6.81
CA TYR A 85 -15.74 -0.91 7.47
C TYR A 85 -15.12 -0.94 8.86
N CYS A 86 -13.91 -0.42 9.06
CA CYS A 86 -13.28 -0.34 10.38
C CYS A 86 -14.10 0.51 11.37
N PHE A 87 -14.67 1.62 10.91
CA PHE A 87 -15.53 2.46 11.73
C PHE A 87 -16.82 1.72 12.13
N GLU A 88 -17.49 1.09 11.19
CA GLU A 88 -18.68 0.26 11.49
C GLU A 88 -18.36 -0.86 12.47
N HIS A 89 -17.25 -1.57 12.25
CA HIS A 89 -16.83 -2.67 13.11
C HIS A 89 -16.54 -2.19 14.54
N SER A 90 -15.90 -1.03 14.68
CA SER A 90 -15.66 -0.40 15.98
C SER A 90 -16.89 0.26 16.60
N LYS A 91 -18.04 0.18 15.92
CA LYS A 91 -19.30 0.83 16.32
C LYS A 91 -19.20 2.36 16.41
N GLU A 92 -18.29 2.94 15.63
CA GLU A 92 -18.24 4.38 15.44
C GLU A 92 -19.32 4.83 14.46
N LEU A 93 -19.91 5.95 14.76
CA LEU A 93 -20.84 6.60 13.84
C LEU A 93 -20.06 7.36 12.79
N TRP A 94 -20.47 7.23 11.54
CA TRP A 94 -19.94 8.01 10.44
C TRP A 94 -21.06 8.36 9.45
N ASP A 95 -20.87 9.42 8.71
CA ASP A 95 -21.79 9.90 7.68
C ASP A 95 -21.01 10.50 6.50
N SER A 96 -21.70 11.13 5.57
CA SER A 96 -21.09 11.74 4.38
C SER A 96 -20.15 12.92 4.69
N THR A 97 -20.12 13.40 5.93
CA THR A 97 -19.23 14.50 6.37
C THR A 97 -17.99 13.99 7.09
N THR A 98 -17.92 12.69 7.38
CA THR A 98 -16.75 12.09 8.04
C THR A 98 -15.55 12.11 7.10
N ASP A 99 -14.47 12.74 7.55
CA ASP A 99 -13.22 12.76 6.83
C ASP A 99 -12.42 11.47 7.13
N PHE A 100 -12.23 10.63 6.12
CA PHE A 100 -11.44 9.40 6.18
C PHE A 100 -10.03 9.58 5.61
N THR A 101 -9.58 10.80 5.37
CA THR A 101 -8.22 11.06 4.91
C THR A 101 -7.22 10.60 5.96
N PRO A 102 -6.32 9.66 5.65
CA PRO A 102 -5.31 9.22 6.60
C PRO A 102 -4.28 10.32 6.84
N GLU A 103 -3.62 10.27 7.98
CA GLU A 103 -2.60 11.24 8.39
C GLU A 103 -1.29 10.56 8.77
N LEU A 104 -0.18 11.20 8.38
CA LEU A 104 1.18 10.84 8.82
C LEU A 104 1.91 12.10 9.32
N PHE A 105 2.68 11.92 10.37
CA PHE A 105 3.42 13.01 11.03
C PHE A 105 4.91 12.71 10.99
N PHE A 106 5.70 13.64 10.46
CA PHE A 106 7.16 13.55 10.38
C PHE A 106 7.81 14.68 11.16
N ASP A 107 8.96 14.40 11.75
CA ASP A 107 9.79 15.47 12.31
C ASP A 107 10.67 16.13 11.23
N GLN A 108 11.28 17.26 11.57
CA GLN A 108 12.08 18.04 10.62
C GLN A 108 13.29 17.24 10.10
N LYS A 109 13.87 16.37 10.92
CA LYS A 109 15.02 15.54 10.50
C LYS A 109 14.62 14.51 9.45
N GLU A 110 13.46 13.88 9.63
CA GLU A 110 12.91 12.93 8.65
C GLU A 110 12.61 13.63 7.31
N MET A 111 12.05 14.84 7.37
CA MET A 111 11.77 15.65 6.19
C MET A 111 13.06 16.13 5.49
N ASP A 112 14.07 16.56 6.24
CA ASP A 112 15.35 16.99 5.68
C ASP A 112 16.12 15.81 5.07
N GLU A 113 16.05 14.64 5.66
CA GLU A 113 16.65 13.42 5.12
C GLU A 113 15.96 13.03 3.79
N ALA A 114 14.64 13.00 3.77
CA ALA A 114 13.88 12.68 2.55
C ALA A 114 14.20 13.66 1.41
N ARG A 115 14.34 14.96 1.70
CA ARG A 115 14.63 15.99 0.71
C ARG A 115 15.94 15.76 -0.04
N LYS A 116 16.93 15.08 0.55
CA LYS A 116 18.22 14.79 -0.08
C LYS A 116 18.11 13.92 -1.34
N TYR A 117 17.05 13.15 -1.45
CA TYR A 117 16.83 12.26 -2.58
C TYR A 117 16.08 12.89 -3.74
N LEU A 118 15.60 14.13 -3.58
CA LEU A 118 14.92 14.88 -4.63
C LEU A 118 15.92 15.62 -5.52
N LYS A 119 15.60 15.74 -6.80
CA LYS A 119 16.28 16.65 -7.73
C LYS A 119 15.38 17.87 -7.98
N PRO A 120 15.80 19.09 -7.55
CA PRO A 120 14.93 20.28 -7.60
C PRO A 120 14.45 20.64 -9.02
N ASP A 121 15.29 20.42 -10.02
CA ASP A 121 15.01 20.78 -11.42
C ASP A 121 14.38 19.65 -12.23
N CYS A 122 13.95 18.59 -11.57
CA CYS A 122 13.35 17.42 -12.19
C CYS A 122 11.92 17.20 -11.71
N TYR A 123 11.12 16.56 -12.54
CA TYR A 123 9.86 15.97 -12.12
C TYR A 123 10.16 14.66 -11.36
N ASN A 124 10.02 14.68 -10.03
CA ASN A 124 10.37 13.57 -9.17
C ASN A 124 9.23 12.56 -9.10
N VAL A 125 9.50 11.32 -9.44
CA VAL A 125 8.54 10.20 -9.41
C VAL A 125 9.01 9.15 -8.40
N LEU A 126 8.20 8.89 -7.37
CA LEU A 126 8.46 7.85 -6.38
C LEU A 126 7.76 6.56 -6.78
N VAL A 127 8.49 5.46 -6.85
CA VAL A 127 7.99 4.18 -7.33
C VAL A 127 8.13 3.11 -6.25
N GLY A 128 6.99 2.53 -5.83
CA GLY A 128 6.96 1.36 -4.97
C GLY A 128 7.01 0.07 -5.80
N LEU A 129 8.06 -0.72 -5.65
CA LEU A 129 8.30 -1.86 -6.54
C LEU A 129 7.36 -3.03 -6.29
N SER A 130 7.12 -3.38 -5.03
CA SER A 130 6.30 -4.55 -4.68
C SER A 130 5.68 -4.41 -3.29
N GLY A 131 4.69 -5.26 -3.01
CA GLY A 131 4.10 -5.46 -1.70
C GLY A 131 4.48 -6.80 -1.07
N SER A 132 3.78 -7.16 0.01
CA SER A 132 4.09 -8.35 0.82
C SER A 132 3.77 -9.70 0.16
N GLY A 133 3.08 -9.71 -0.98
CA GLY A 133 2.68 -10.93 -1.68
C GLY A 133 2.73 -10.79 -3.20
N ASN A 134 2.72 -11.93 -3.91
CA ASN A 134 2.74 -11.97 -5.37
C ASN A 134 1.52 -11.30 -6.03
N ASN A 135 0.40 -11.21 -5.31
CA ASN A 135 -0.82 -10.48 -5.72
C ASN A 135 -0.66 -8.95 -5.67
N LYS A 136 0.45 -8.46 -5.13
CA LYS A 136 0.84 -7.05 -5.06
C LYS A 136 2.18 -6.78 -5.75
N ALA A 137 2.77 -7.76 -6.42
CA ALA A 137 4.02 -7.64 -7.15
C ALA A 137 3.73 -7.35 -8.63
N TYR A 138 4.00 -6.13 -9.07
CA TYR A 138 3.89 -5.76 -10.48
C TYR A 138 5.21 -6.06 -11.18
N PRO A 139 5.27 -7.09 -12.05
CA PRO A 139 6.55 -7.56 -12.57
C PRO A 139 7.19 -6.59 -13.58
N TRP A 140 6.40 -5.72 -14.19
CA TRP A 140 6.86 -4.76 -15.19
C TRP A 140 7.29 -3.40 -14.60
N MET A 141 7.47 -3.31 -13.27
CA MET A 141 7.74 -2.02 -12.66
C MET A 141 9.10 -1.44 -13.07
N MET A 142 10.13 -2.28 -13.16
CA MET A 142 11.45 -1.83 -13.59
C MET A 142 11.48 -1.49 -15.10
N ASP A 143 10.75 -2.24 -15.92
CA ASP A 143 10.57 -1.90 -17.34
C ASP A 143 9.84 -0.56 -17.52
N LEU A 144 8.86 -0.29 -16.66
CA LEU A 144 8.19 1.02 -16.61
C LEU A 144 9.19 2.14 -16.28
N CYS A 145 10.00 1.96 -15.24
CA CYS A 145 11.04 2.91 -14.86
C CYS A 145 12.03 3.16 -16.01
N ASN A 146 12.46 2.08 -16.68
CA ASN A 146 13.36 2.15 -17.84
C ASN A 146 12.73 2.92 -19.01
N ASN A 147 11.46 2.65 -19.32
CA ASN A 147 10.76 3.36 -20.39
C ASN A 147 10.61 4.86 -20.08
N ILE A 148 10.18 5.18 -18.87
CA ILE A 148 10.05 6.58 -18.42
C ILE A 148 11.41 7.27 -18.45
N GLY A 149 12.44 6.65 -17.86
CA GLY A 149 13.79 7.24 -17.78
C GLY A 149 14.42 7.52 -19.14
N LYS A 150 14.17 6.68 -20.15
CA LYS A 150 14.67 6.86 -21.51
C LYS A 150 13.91 7.93 -22.29
N THR A 151 12.62 8.06 -22.08
CA THR A 151 11.73 8.92 -22.88
C THR A 151 11.53 10.30 -22.27
N HIS A 152 11.78 10.46 -20.97
CA HIS A 152 11.57 11.70 -20.21
C HIS A 152 12.84 12.04 -19.39
N PRO A 153 13.89 12.61 -20.01
CA PRO A 153 15.18 12.83 -19.35
C PRO A 153 15.14 13.84 -18.19
N ASN A 154 14.10 14.67 -18.12
CA ASN A 154 13.82 15.59 -17.01
C ASN A 154 13.02 14.95 -15.86
N VAL A 155 12.66 13.68 -15.97
CA VAL A 155 12.05 12.91 -14.89
C VAL A 155 13.14 12.24 -14.07
N HIS A 156 13.10 12.43 -12.77
CA HIS A 156 13.91 11.73 -11.80
C HIS A 156 13.09 10.67 -11.11
N ILE A 157 13.46 9.41 -11.25
CA ILE A 157 12.77 8.25 -10.67
C ILE A 157 13.48 7.85 -9.39
N ILE A 158 12.72 7.65 -8.33
CA ILE A 158 13.19 7.17 -7.02
C ILE A 158 12.46 5.85 -6.74
N THR A 159 13.17 4.74 -6.73
CA THR A 159 12.59 3.43 -6.41
C THR A 159 12.77 3.11 -4.94
N VAL A 160 11.73 2.57 -4.30
CA VAL A 160 11.74 2.18 -2.88
C VAL A 160 11.06 0.83 -2.68
N GLY A 161 11.52 0.13 -1.66
CA GLY A 161 10.99 -1.17 -1.27
C GLY A 161 11.83 -1.81 -0.16
N ASP A 162 11.54 -3.08 0.13
CA ASP A 162 12.34 -3.86 1.07
C ASP A 162 13.59 -4.49 0.39
N MET A 163 14.32 -5.33 1.13
CA MET A 163 15.49 -6.04 0.61
C MET A 163 15.20 -6.97 -0.58
N LYS A 164 13.95 -7.42 -0.74
CA LYS A 164 13.57 -8.21 -1.93
C LYS A 164 13.42 -7.32 -3.15
N CYS A 165 12.91 -6.12 -2.95
CA CYS A 165 12.85 -5.10 -4.00
C CYS A 165 14.24 -4.66 -4.45
N LYS A 166 15.22 -4.60 -3.54
CA LYS A 166 16.63 -4.34 -3.88
C LYS A 166 17.17 -5.35 -4.88
N ILE A 167 16.85 -6.63 -4.71
CA ILE A 167 17.27 -7.67 -5.67
C ILE A 167 16.70 -7.40 -7.06
N LEU A 168 15.42 -6.95 -7.16
CA LEU A 168 14.82 -6.58 -8.44
C LEU A 168 15.53 -5.37 -9.06
N GLU A 169 15.83 -4.35 -8.27
CA GLU A 169 16.59 -3.17 -8.71
C GLU A 169 17.96 -3.54 -9.27
N ASP A 170 18.67 -4.48 -8.64
CA ASP A 170 20.03 -4.85 -9.01
C ASP A 170 20.08 -5.70 -10.29
N ILE A 171 19.07 -6.54 -10.52
CA ILE A 171 19.02 -7.46 -11.67
C ILE A 171 18.53 -6.77 -12.94
N GLU A 172 17.52 -5.91 -12.83
CA GLU A 172 16.74 -5.48 -13.98
C GLU A 172 17.02 -4.05 -14.45
N THR A 173 17.87 -3.30 -13.75
CA THR A 173 18.08 -1.89 -14.09
C THR A 173 19.37 -1.68 -14.89
N PRO A 174 19.30 -1.22 -16.14
CA PRO A 174 20.43 -0.57 -16.77
C PRO A 174 20.83 0.68 -15.97
N ASP A 175 22.09 1.09 -16.07
CA ASP A 175 22.60 2.32 -15.45
C ASP A 175 21.93 3.56 -16.08
N LEU A 176 20.75 3.89 -15.61
CA LEU A 176 20.05 5.11 -15.95
C LEU A 176 20.46 6.21 -14.95
N THR A 177 21.01 7.30 -15.46
CA THR A 177 21.50 8.42 -14.65
C THR A 177 20.40 9.19 -13.93
N ASN A 178 19.14 8.98 -14.33
CA ASN A 178 17.97 9.61 -13.75
C ASN A 178 17.14 8.68 -12.83
N VAL A 179 17.68 7.52 -12.46
CA VAL A 179 17.07 6.59 -11.49
C VAL A 179 17.93 6.53 -10.24
N THR A 180 17.31 6.75 -9.07
CA THR A 180 17.92 6.57 -7.75
C THR A 180 17.26 5.36 -7.08
N LYS A 181 18.06 4.33 -6.82
CA LYS A 181 17.64 3.06 -6.21
C LYS A 181 17.82 3.14 -4.71
N LEU A 182 16.73 3.01 -3.95
CA LEU A 182 16.74 3.14 -2.49
C LEU A 182 16.08 1.96 -1.76
N SER A 183 15.71 0.89 -2.47
CA SER A 183 15.12 -0.30 -1.82
C SER A 183 16.11 -0.92 -0.85
N GLY A 184 15.66 -1.13 0.39
CA GLY A 184 16.50 -1.66 1.48
C GLY A 184 17.61 -0.73 1.98
N GLU A 185 17.75 0.48 1.41
CA GLU A 185 18.83 1.43 1.76
C GLU A 185 18.36 2.51 2.74
N ILE A 186 17.08 2.84 2.75
CA ILE A 186 16.52 3.89 3.59
C ILE A 186 15.45 3.37 4.55
N PRO A 187 15.31 3.98 5.72
CA PRO A 187 14.22 3.67 6.64
C PRO A 187 12.84 3.85 6.00
N MET A 188 11.88 3.02 6.37
CA MET A 188 10.50 3.08 5.88
C MET A 188 9.89 4.47 6.02
N ARG A 189 10.15 5.17 7.14
CA ARG A 189 9.64 6.51 7.38
C ARG A 189 10.16 7.55 6.38
N ILE A 190 11.39 7.41 5.91
CA ILE A 190 11.94 8.29 4.88
C ILE A 190 11.24 8.05 3.54
N SER A 191 10.99 6.79 3.18
CA SER A 191 10.18 6.45 1.99
C SER A 191 8.76 7.03 2.08
N MET A 192 8.15 6.99 3.26
CA MET A 192 6.83 7.60 3.50
C MET A 192 6.87 9.12 3.42
N ALA A 193 7.90 9.78 3.97
CA ALA A 193 8.05 11.23 3.90
C ALA A 193 8.21 11.71 2.44
N LEU A 194 8.92 10.97 1.61
CA LEU A 194 9.06 11.27 0.17
C LEU A 194 7.70 11.39 -0.54
N THR A 195 6.67 10.65 -0.11
CA THR A 195 5.35 10.70 -0.74
C THR A 195 4.70 12.08 -0.69
N SER A 196 5.06 12.92 0.29
CA SER A 196 4.56 14.29 0.43
C SER A 196 5.34 15.32 -0.41
N MET A 197 6.48 14.94 -0.98
CA MET A 197 7.43 15.86 -1.59
C MET A 197 7.65 15.65 -3.10
N VAL A 198 7.29 14.48 -3.61
CA VAL A 198 7.43 14.14 -5.03
C VAL A 198 6.27 14.69 -5.86
N ASN A 199 6.45 14.73 -7.18
CA ASN A 199 5.42 15.17 -8.10
C ASN A 199 4.41 14.06 -8.42
N LEU A 200 4.82 12.79 -8.31
CA LEU A 200 3.98 11.63 -8.60
C LEU A 200 4.43 10.41 -7.80
N VAL A 201 3.48 9.62 -7.33
CA VAL A 201 3.72 8.28 -6.77
C VAL A 201 3.15 7.22 -7.72
N ILE A 202 3.90 6.16 -8.01
CA ILE A 202 3.40 4.97 -8.73
C ILE A 202 3.58 3.76 -7.82
N SER A 203 2.50 3.08 -7.49
CA SER A 203 2.59 1.95 -6.55
C SER A 203 1.41 0.98 -6.71
N PRO A 204 1.63 -0.33 -6.52
CA PRO A 204 0.55 -1.24 -6.21
C PRO A 204 -0.01 -0.97 -4.80
N ASP A 205 -1.03 -1.75 -4.38
CA ASP A 205 -1.60 -1.72 -3.02
C ASP A 205 -0.56 -2.11 -1.97
N THR A 206 0.16 -1.11 -1.46
CA THR A 206 1.26 -1.26 -0.50
C THR A 206 1.24 -0.15 0.54
N GLY A 207 2.07 -0.28 1.59
CA GLY A 207 2.24 0.77 2.59
C GLY A 207 2.64 2.14 1.99
N LEU A 208 3.38 2.15 0.88
CA LEU A 208 3.74 3.39 0.18
C LEU A 208 2.51 4.10 -0.41
N LEU A 209 1.58 3.34 -1.02
CA LEU A 209 0.34 3.91 -1.55
C LEU A 209 -0.52 4.51 -0.44
N HIS A 210 -0.61 3.82 0.71
CA HIS A 210 -1.33 4.33 1.88
C HIS A 210 -0.67 5.60 2.44
N ALA A 211 0.66 5.65 2.50
CA ALA A 211 1.39 6.86 2.89
C ALA A 211 1.12 8.02 1.92
N ALA A 212 1.12 7.76 0.60
CA ALA A 212 0.76 8.74 -0.40
C ALA A 212 -0.70 9.21 -0.28
N GLY A 213 -1.59 8.35 0.23
CA GLY A 213 -2.99 8.68 0.51
C GLY A 213 -3.18 9.82 1.53
N CYS A 214 -2.18 10.04 2.39
CA CYS A 214 -2.18 11.13 3.38
C CYS A 214 -1.97 12.53 2.77
N TYR A 215 -1.64 12.62 1.47
CA TYR A 215 -1.23 13.87 0.82
C TYR A 215 -1.94 14.07 -0.53
N PRO A 216 -2.04 15.32 -1.00
CA PRO A 216 -2.63 15.62 -2.31
C PRO A 216 -1.73 15.22 -3.49
N THR A 217 -0.53 14.71 -3.25
CA THR A 217 0.38 14.23 -4.29
C THR A 217 -0.34 13.29 -5.26
N PRO A 218 -0.27 13.51 -6.58
CA PRO A 218 -0.83 12.60 -7.58
C PRO A 218 -0.30 11.19 -7.42
N LYS A 219 -1.15 10.18 -7.60
CA LYS A 219 -0.76 8.79 -7.46
C LYS A 219 -1.42 7.89 -8.51
N ILE A 220 -0.59 7.14 -9.24
CA ILE A 220 -1.03 6.03 -10.10
C ILE A 220 -1.02 4.77 -9.25
N ALA A 221 -2.20 4.21 -9.00
CA ALA A 221 -2.39 3.08 -8.12
C ALA A 221 -2.81 1.84 -8.90
N LEU A 222 -2.08 0.71 -8.71
CA LEU A 222 -2.30 -0.52 -9.44
C LEU A 222 -3.07 -1.52 -8.58
N TYR A 223 -4.22 -1.97 -9.09
CA TYR A 223 -5.12 -2.88 -8.37
C TYR A 223 -5.30 -4.20 -9.13
N GLY A 224 -4.77 -5.27 -8.57
CA GLY A 224 -4.98 -6.63 -9.06
C GLY A 224 -6.15 -7.30 -8.33
N HIS A 225 -5.92 -7.72 -7.09
CA HIS A 225 -6.87 -8.48 -6.30
C HIS A 225 -7.92 -7.62 -5.58
N ASN A 226 -7.56 -6.38 -5.26
CA ASN A 226 -8.41 -5.36 -4.64
C ASN A 226 -8.93 -4.35 -5.68
N THR A 227 -9.68 -3.37 -5.22
CA THR A 227 -10.20 -2.27 -6.04
C THR A 227 -9.86 -0.92 -5.43
N HIS A 228 -9.99 0.12 -6.25
CA HIS A 228 -9.94 1.51 -5.78
C HIS A 228 -10.97 1.78 -4.68
N GLU A 229 -12.20 1.26 -4.83
CA GLU A 229 -13.26 1.42 -3.83
C GLU A 229 -12.84 0.90 -2.44
N VAL A 230 -12.20 -0.27 -2.40
CA VAL A 230 -11.75 -0.89 -1.14
C VAL A 230 -10.60 -0.12 -0.51
N ILE A 231 -9.59 0.27 -1.30
CA ILE A 231 -8.30 0.72 -0.76
C ILE A 231 -8.19 2.23 -0.67
N SER A 232 -8.57 2.95 -1.73
CA SER A 232 -8.20 4.36 -1.89
C SER A 232 -9.35 5.30 -2.22
N LYS A 233 -10.60 4.89 -1.98
CA LYS A 233 -11.79 5.69 -2.20
C LYS A 233 -11.69 7.12 -1.63
N HIS A 234 -11.09 7.23 -0.45
CA HIS A 234 -10.94 8.50 0.28
C HIS A 234 -9.59 9.20 0.04
N PHE A 235 -8.75 8.68 -0.85
CA PHE A 235 -7.51 9.37 -1.21
C PHE A 235 -7.78 10.40 -2.31
N THR A 236 -7.14 11.55 -2.22
CA THR A 236 -7.20 12.57 -3.26
C THR A 236 -6.23 12.26 -4.40
N ASN A 237 -6.52 12.78 -5.60
CA ASN A 237 -5.64 12.69 -6.78
C ASN A 237 -5.15 11.28 -7.10
N VAL A 238 -6.05 10.29 -7.03
CA VAL A 238 -5.77 8.90 -7.41
C VAL A 238 -6.13 8.68 -8.87
N HIS A 239 -5.20 8.10 -9.62
CA HIS A 239 -5.38 7.59 -10.99
C HIS A 239 -5.36 6.06 -10.93
N PRO A 240 -6.50 5.40 -10.69
CA PRO A 240 -6.54 3.96 -10.50
C PRO A 240 -6.38 3.22 -11.81
N ILE A 241 -5.60 2.14 -11.79
CA ILE A 241 -5.52 1.15 -12.87
C ILE A 241 -5.95 -0.19 -12.29
N GLN A 242 -7.11 -0.65 -12.69
CA GLN A 242 -7.65 -1.95 -12.33
C GLN A 242 -7.23 -3.00 -13.37
N ALA A 243 -6.87 -4.18 -12.92
CA ALA A 243 -6.60 -5.29 -13.82
C ALA A 243 -7.82 -5.60 -14.71
N ASP A 244 -7.58 -5.79 -16.01
CA ASP A 244 -8.61 -6.11 -16.99
C ASP A 244 -9.14 -7.53 -16.76
N GLU A 245 -10.43 -7.65 -16.50
CA GLU A 245 -11.09 -8.95 -16.28
C GLU A 245 -11.06 -9.87 -17.51
N LYS A 246 -10.87 -9.35 -18.72
CA LYS A 246 -10.69 -10.18 -19.92
C LYS A 246 -9.34 -10.89 -19.93
N LEU A 247 -8.31 -10.26 -19.35
CA LEU A 247 -6.96 -10.81 -19.25
C LEU A 247 -6.75 -11.58 -17.93
N ALA A 248 -7.44 -11.18 -16.88
CA ALA A 248 -7.39 -11.80 -15.55
C ALA A 248 -8.81 -12.01 -14.99
N PRO A 249 -9.56 -13.04 -15.42
CA PRO A 249 -10.98 -13.22 -15.07
C PRO A 249 -11.28 -13.34 -13.56
N CYS A 250 -10.28 -13.70 -12.76
CA CYS A 250 -10.42 -13.73 -11.30
C CYS A 250 -10.39 -12.34 -10.66
N SER A 251 -9.91 -11.31 -11.35
CA SER A 251 -9.80 -9.93 -10.81
C SER A 251 -11.14 -9.19 -10.85
N PRO A 252 -11.46 -8.35 -9.84
CA PRO A 252 -10.89 -8.39 -8.51
C PRO A 252 -11.41 -9.60 -7.75
N CYS A 253 -10.54 -10.35 -7.10
CA CYS A 253 -10.97 -11.52 -6.35
C CYS A 253 -11.34 -11.20 -4.90
N LEU A 254 -10.85 -10.09 -4.36
CA LEU A 254 -11.00 -9.66 -2.96
C LEU A 254 -10.54 -10.73 -1.96
N LEU A 255 -9.55 -11.53 -2.34
CA LEU A 255 -8.93 -12.53 -1.50
C LEU A 255 -7.60 -12.01 -0.96
N MET A 256 -7.47 -12.03 0.35
CA MET A 256 -6.20 -11.72 1.03
C MET A 256 -5.41 -13.02 1.17
N ILE A 257 -4.26 -13.10 0.52
CA ILE A 257 -3.46 -14.32 0.47
C ILE A 257 -2.21 -14.13 1.34
N TYR A 258 -2.21 -14.74 2.53
CA TYR A 258 -1.11 -14.66 3.49
C TYR A 258 -0.28 -15.94 3.59
N GLU A 259 -0.81 -17.08 3.16
CA GLU A 259 -0.09 -18.35 3.25
C GLU A 259 0.52 -18.77 1.91
N PRO A 260 1.77 -19.27 1.91
CA PRO A 260 2.44 -19.74 0.69
C PRO A 260 1.69 -20.85 -0.05
N LYS A 261 0.87 -21.63 0.69
CA LYS A 261 0.07 -22.73 0.12
C LYS A 261 -1.22 -22.28 -0.54
N GLN A 262 -1.65 -21.05 -0.32
CA GLN A 262 -2.86 -20.45 -0.91
C GLN A 262 -2.47 -19.38 -1.93
N GLN A 263 -1.43 -19.65 -2.68
CA GLN A 263 -0.94 -18.72 -3.68
C GLN A 263 -2.01 -18.43 -4.74
N CYS A 264 -2.09 -17.16 -5.10
CA CYS A 264 -2.81 -16.70 -6.26
C CYS A 264 -2.37 -17.47 -7.52
N PRO A 265 -3.24 -17.71 -8.50
CA PRO A 265 -2.82 -18.17 -9.81
C PRO A 265 -1.70 -17.29 -10.36
N LEU A 266 -0.59 -17.92 -10.73
CA LEU A 266 0.58 -17.23 -11.22
C LEU A 266 0.58 -17.11 -12.74
N SER A 267 1.10 -16.02 -13.24
CA SER A 267 1.54 -15.95 -14.63
C SER A 267 2.79 -16.82 -14.82
N TYR A 268 2.79 -17.67 -15.82
CA TYR A 268 3.91 -18.59 -16.11
C TYR A 268 5.20 -17.85 -16.48
N SER A 269 5.08 -16.65 -17.05
CA SER A 269 6.25 -15.88 -17.53
C SER A 269 6.95 -15.08 -16.44
N THR A 270 6.24 -14.69 -15.38
CA THR A 270 6.72 -13.67 -14.44
C THR A 270 6.80 -14.12 -12.99
N ASN A 271 6.26 -15.29 -12.66
CA ASN A 271 6.10 -15.75 -11.28
C ASN A 271 5.35 -14.75 -10.37
N SER A 272 4.56 -13.86 -10.98
CA SER A 272 3.67 -12.91 -10.31
C SER A 272 2.21 -13.35 -10.47
N SER A 273 1.28 -12.71 -9.80
CA SER A 273 -0.15 -12.99 -9.99
C SER A 273 -0.60 -12.61 -11.40
N ILE A 274 -1.51 -13.39 -11.97
CA ILE A 274 -2.05 -13.13 -13.32
C ILE A 274 -2.67 -11.73 -13.43
N CYS A 275 -3.34 -11.25 -12.37
CA CYS A 275 -3.96 -9.93 -12.38
C CYS A 275 -2.94 -8.79 -12.40
N MET A 276 -1.75 -8.98 -11.81
CA MET A 276 -0.69 -7.97 -11.85
C MET A 276 0.17 -8.08 -13.11
N ALA A 277 0.43 -9.30 -13.59
CA ALA A 277 1.30 -9.52 -14.75
C ALA A 277 0.58 -9.31 -16.09
N ASP A 278 -0.54 -10.00 -16.26
CA ASP A 278 -1.27 -10.03 -17.54
C ASP A 278 -2.43 -9.03 -17.53
N GLY A 279 -3.09 -8.88 -16.36
CA GLY A 279 -4.25 -8.00 -16.22
C GLY A 279 -3.92 -6.50 -16.27
N ILE A 280 -2.68 -6.11 -16.00
CA ILE A 280 -2.20 -4.72 -16.07
C ILE A 280 -1.03 -4.63 -17.07
N PRO A 281 -1.28 -4.44 -18.36
CA PRO A 281 -0.21 -4.30 -19.35
C PRO A 281 0.67 -3.10 -19.09
N LEU A 282 1.98 -3.24 -19.30
CA LEU A 282 2.98 -2.16 -19.15
C LEU A 282 2.56 -0.87 -19.87
N GLN A 283 2.09 -1.00 -21.11
CA GLN A 283 1.69 0.16 -21.91
C GLN A 283 0.53 0.95 -21.28
N THR A 284 -0.38 0.27 -20.58
CA THR A 284 -1.49 0.93 -19.87
C THR A 284 -0.97 1.85 -18.77
N VAL A 285 0.00 1.37 -17.98
CA VAL A 285 0.60 2.15 -16.89
C VAL A 285 1.45 3.30 -17.44
N TYR A 286 2.21 3.03 -18.50
CA TYR A 286 3.01 4.05 -19.16
C TYR A 286 2.14 5.17 -19.77
N ASN A 287 1.05 4.83 -20.45
CA ASN A 287 0.12 5.83 -20.98
C ASN A 287 -0.51 6.69 -19.88
N LYS A 288 -0.86 6.07 -18.75
CA LYS A 288 -1.39 6.80 -17.59
C LYS A 288 -0.31 7.72 -16.98
N PHE A 289 0.93 7.27 -16.92
CA PHE A 289 2.04 8.14 -16.51
C PHE A 289 2.14 9.38 -17.42
N VAL A 290 2.14 9.20 -18.74
CA VAL A 290 2.23 10.32 -19.71
C VAL A 290 1.06 11.29 -19.55
N GLU A 291 -0.16 10.77 -19.34
CA GLU A 291 -1.35 11.59 -19.09
C GLU A 291 -1.17 12.47 -17.85
N VAL A 292 -0.79 11.88 -16.71
CA VAL A 292 -0.63 12.58 -15.43
C VAL A 292 0.56 13.55 -15.48
N TYR A 293 1.67 13.14 -16.09
CA TYR A 293 2.85 13.97 -16.25
C TYR A 293 2.53 15.24 -17.05
N ASN A 294 1.84 15.11 -18.19
CA ASN A 294 1.47 16.26 -19.02
C ASN A 294 0.45 17.19 -18.36
N ALA A 295 -0.41 16.66 -17.48
CA ALA A 295 -1.36 17.46 -16.71
C ALA A 295 -0.71 18.23 -15.55
N GLY A 296 0.48 17.80 -15.11
CA GLY A 296 1.24 18.40 -14.00
C GLY A 296 2.32 19.41 -14.43
N LEU A 297 2.54 19.58 -15.74
CA LEU A 297 3.43 20.59 -16.32
C LEU A 297 2.69 21.90 -16.53
#